data_0ee800568a537256eb8008d3856a8bd1
#
_entry.id   0ee800568a537256eb8008d3856a8bd1
#
_cell.length_a   1.000
_cell.length_b   1.000
_cell.length_c   1.000
_cell.angle_alpha   90.00
_cell.angle_beta   90.00
_cell.angle_gamma   90.00
#
_symmetry.space_group_name_H-M   'P 1'
#
loop_
_entity.id
_entity.type
_entity.pdbx_description
1 polymer ?
#
loop_
_entity_poly.entity_id
_entity_poly.type
_entity_poly.pdbx_seq_one_letter_code
_entity_poly.pdbx_strand_id
1 'polypeptide(L)'
;MPRLRVVALGARLPAWAEEACAGYARRMPRGYAVERIALKRPERIRSAVAKGSRMVALDERGAELTTAQFARLLDRETTFVVGGPDGLDAATRTSADLLLRLSALTLPHALAQVVLLEQIYRAATLLGGHPYHRA
;
A
#
# COMPACT_ATOMS: atom_id res chain seq x y z
N MET A 1 2.76 14.14 11.78
CA MET A 1 3.44 13.14 10.95
C MET A 1 2.42 12.21 10.34
N PRO A 2 2.45 11.97 9.01
CA PRO A 2 1.47 11.05 8.40
C PRO A 2 1.63 9.63 8.95
N ARG A 3 0.52 8.97 9.20
CA ARG A 3 0.51 7.56 9.58
C ARG A 3 0.10 6.75 8.35
N LEU A 4 0.91 5.78 7.99
CA LEU A 4 0.67 4.95 6.82
C LEU A 4 0.33 3.53 7.26
N ARG A 5 -0.67 2.93 6.61
CA ARG A 5 -1.05 1.54 6.85
C ARG A 5 -1.15 0.80 5.53
N VAL A 6 -0.78 -0.46 5.56
CA VAL A 6 -1.04 -1.39 4.46
C VAL A 6 -1.88 -2.53 5.02
N VAL A 7 -3.12 -2.59 4.60
CA VAL A 7 -4.08 -3.62 5.01
C VAL A 7 -4.19 -4.61 3.86
N ALA A 8 -3.77 -5.84 4.09
CA ALA A 8 -3.78 -6.87 3.04
C ALA A 8 -4.69 -8.03 3.42
N LEU A 9 -5.55 -8.39 2.48
CA LEU A 9 -6.43 -9.56 2.61
C LEU A 9 -5.77 -10.78 2.03
N GLY A 10 -6.13 -11.94 2.57
CA GLY A 10 -5.78 -13.21 1.97
C GLY A 10 -4.81 -14.03 2.78
N ALA A 11 -4.24 -15.01 2.12
CA ALA A 11 -3.34 -15.95 2.74
C ALA A 11 -2.02 -15.31 3.14
N ARG A 12 -1.33 -16.00 4.05
CA ARG A 12 0.01 -15.62 4.48
C ARG A 12 0.94 -15.51 3.27
N LEU A 13 1.77 -14.48 3.26
CA LEU A 13 2.75 -14.32 2.19
C LEU A 13 3.83 -15.40 2.25
N PRO A 14 4.37 -15.82 1.10
CA PRO A 14 5.57 -16.66 1.12
C PRO A 14 6.72 -15.92 1.81
N ALA A 15 7.66 -16.68 2.35
CA ALA A 15 8.75 -16.12 3.16
C ALA A 15 9.51 -15.00 2.47
N TRP A 16 9.81 -15.14 1.18
CA TRP A 16 10.56 -14.12 0.44
C TRP A 16 9.82 -12.79 0.37
N ALA A 17 8.50 -12.84 0.18
CA ALA A 17 7.68 -11.64 0.10
C ALA A 17 7.49 -11.00 1.47
N GLU A 18 7.24 -11.81 2.49
CA GLU A 18 7.12 -11.31 3.86
C GLU A 18 8.41 -10.63 4.31
N GLU A 19 9.55 -11.22 4.03
CA GLU A 19 10.84 -10.66 4.36
C GLU A 19 11.10 -9.35 3.64
N ALA A 20 10.77 -9.28 2.35
CA ALA A 20 10.92 -8.05 1.56
C ALA A 20 10.04 -6.94 2.09
N CYS A 21 8.76 -7.22 2.34
CA CYS A 21 7.83 -6.23 2.86
C CYS A 21 8.27 -5.72 4.25
N ALA A 22 8.64 -6.63 5.13
CA ALA A 22 9.12 -6.26 6.45
C ALA A 22 10.40 -5.41 6.38
N GLY A 23 11.28 -5.74 5.43
CA GLY A 23 12.52 -5.00 5.21
C GLY A 23 12.27 -3.55 4.82
N TYR A 24 11.36 -3.31 3.90
CA TYR A 24 11.01 -1.94 3.52
C TYR A 24 10.34 -1.21 4.69
N ALA A 25 9.42 -1.86 5.39
CA ALA A 25 8.73 -1.25 6.53
C ALA A 25 9.71 -0.81 7.62
N ARG A 26 10.73 -1.62 7.90
CA ARG A 26 11.74 -1.29 8.91
C ARG A 26 12.63 -0.11 8.53
N ARG A 27 12.83 0.10 7.23
CA ARG A 27 13.75 1.15 6.73
C ARG A 27 13.06 2.49 6.47
N MET A 28 11.76 2.58 6.75
CA MET A 28 11.02 3.82 6.46
C MET A 28 11.69 5.03 7.13
N PRO A 29 11.83 6.15 6.39
CA PRO A 29 12.39 7.37 6.97
C PRO A 29 11.54 7.87 8.14
N ARG A 30 12.17 8.63 9.03
CA ARG A 30 11.49 9.24 10.16
C ARG A 30 10.28 10.05 9.67
N GLY A 31 9.14 9.87 10.32
CA GLY A 31 7.92 10.56 9.98
C GLY A 31 7.03 9.81 8.99
N TYR A 32 7.50 8.69 8.46
CA TYR A 32 6.76 7.91 7.47
C TYR A 32 6.64 6.43 7.88
N ALA A 33 6.51 6.17 9.17
CA ALA A 33 6.34 4.79 9.63
C ALA A 33 5.12 4.14 8.98
N VAL A 34 5.27 2.89 8.57
CA VAL A 34 4.18 2.12 7.97
C VAL A 34 3.84 0.92 8.84
N GLU A 35 2.54 0.73 9.08
CA GLU A 35 2.01 -0.41 9.82
C GLU A 35 1.40 -1.38 8.83
N ARG A 36 1.74 -2.65 8.94
CA ARG A 36 1.20 -3.70 8.08
C ARG A 36 0.19 -4.52 8.85
N ILE A 37 -1.01 -4.68 8.30
CA ILE A 37 -2.10 -5.42 8.93
C ILE A 37 -2.59 -6.48 7.95
N ALA A 38 -2.56 -7.74 8.38
CA ALA A 38 -3.08 -8.85 7.59
C ALA A 38 -4.48 -9.21 8.08
N LEU A 39 -5.42 -9.31 7.15
CA LEU A 39 -6.81 -9.66 7.46
C LEU A 39 -7.23 -10.87 6.65
N LYS A 40 -8.08 -11.71 7.27
CA LYS A 40 -8.66 -12.87 6.60
C LYS A 40 -10.03 -12.57 6.01
N ARG A 41 -10.73 -11.55 6.51
CA ARG A 41 -12.11 -11.26 6.15
C ARG A 41 -12.28 -9.85 5.63
N PRO A 42 -12.93 -9.67 4.45
CA PRO A 42 -13.15 -8.34 3.87
C PRO A 42 -13.93 -7.39 4.77
N GLU A 43 -14.87 -7.91 5.56
CA GLU A 43 -15.68 -7.08 6.45
C GLU A 43 -14.88 -6.41 7.56
N ARG A 44 -13.64 -6.84 7.78
CA ARG A 44 -12.75 -6.20 8.76
C ARG A 44 -11.97 -5.02 8.20
N ILE A 45 -12.02 -4.80 6.88
CA ILE A 45 -11.25 -3.73 6.25
C ILE A 45 -11.62 -2.37 6.84
N ARG A 46 -12.90 -2.08 6.94
CA ARG A 46 -13.36 -0.78 7.42
C ARG A 46 -12.81 -0.44 8.80
N SER A 47 -12.76 -1.41 9.71
CA SER A 47 -12.23 -1.16 11.05
C SER A 47 -10.71 -1.06 11.07
N ALA A 48 -10.04 -1.59 10.04
CA ALA A 48 -8.59 -1.49 9.93
C ALA A 48 -8.14 -0.16 9.29
N VAL A 49 -9.04 0.53 8.58
CA VAL A 49 -8.76 1.84 8.02
C VAL A 49 -8.88 2.87 9.14
N ALA A 50 -7.81 3.65 9.36
CA ALA A 50 -7.83 4.65 10.41
C ALA A 50 -8.88 5.71 10.12
N LYS A 51 -9.60 6.13 11.15
CA LYS A 51 -10.63 7.16 11.01
C LYS A 51 -10.02 8.44 10.47
N GLY A 52 -10.63 8.99 9.42
CA GLY A 52 -10.14 10.20 8.77
C GLY A 52 -8.96 9.96 7.82
N SER A 53 -8.48 8.72 7.72
CA SER A 53 -7.41 8.35 6.81
C SER A 53 -7.92 8.29 5.38
N ARG A 54 -7.06 8.70 4.42
CA ARG A 54 -7.34 8.46 3.01
C ARG A 54 -7.26 6.96 2.75
N MET A 55 -8.24 6.42 2.05
CA MET A 55 -8.26 5.01 1.69
C MET A 55 -7.92 4.84 0.21
N VAL A 56 -6.80 4.18 -0.05
CA VAL A 56 -6.35 3.88 -1.41
C VAL A 56 -6.40 2.36 -1.60
N ALA A 57 -7.24 1.91 -2.50
CA ALA A 57 -7.39 0.47 -2.75
C ALA A 57 -6.70 0.10 -4.06
N LEU A 58 -5.94 -0.98 -4.04
CA LEU A 58 -5.28 -1.48 -5.25
C LEU A 58 -6.32 -2.20 -6.11
N ASP A 59 -6.40 -1.82 -7.37
CA ASP A 59 -7.33 -2.40 -8.32
C ASP A 59 -6.72 -2.30 -9.73
N GLU A 60 -6.82 -3.36 -10.51
CA GLU A 60 -6.25 -3.39 -11.86
C GLU A 60 -6.93 -2.41 -12.82
N ARG A 61 -8.10 -1.90 -12.45
CA ARG A 61 -8.82 -0.88 -13.22
C ARG A 61 -8.62 0.52 -12.66
N GLY A 62 -7.74 0.66 -11.68
CA GLY A 62 -7.49 1.95 -11.05
C GLY A 62 -6.62 2.88 -11.88
N ALA A 63 -6.39 4.06 -11.33
CA ALA A 63 -5.54 5.06 -11.96
C ALA A 63 -4.08 4.65 -11.90
N GLU A 64 -3.32 4.94 -12.95
CA GLU A 64 -1.88 4.81 -12.94
C GLU A 64 -1.28 6.14 -12.50
N LEU A 65 -0.36 6.08 -11.54
CA LEU A 65 0.36 7.24 -11.04
C LEU A 65 1.85 7.06 -11.27
N THR A 66 2.53 8.16 -11.53
CA THR A 66 3.99 8.17 -11.45
C THR A 66 4.39 8.08 -9.98
N THR A 67 5.65 7.72 -9.70
CA THR A 67 6.13 7.70 -8.31
C THR A 67 5.99 9.07 -7.65
N ALA A 68 6.24 10.15 -8.37
CA ALA A 68 6.08 11.50 -7.84
C ALA A 68 4.62 11.80 -7.47
N GLN A 69 3.67 11.39 -8.30
CA GLN A 69 2.25 11.53 -8.00
C GLN A 69 1.85 10.65 -6.82
N PHE A 70 2.34 9.43 -6.79
CA PHE A 70 2.11 8.50 -5.69
C PHE A 70 2.61 9.08 -4.37
N ALA A 71 3.78 9.74 -4.39
CA ALA A 71 4.36 10.34 -3.19
C ALA A 71 3.42 11.37 -2.55
N ARG A 72 2.61 12.05 -3.34
CA ARG A 72 1.65 13.03 -2.80
C ARG A 72 0.59 12.38 -1.92
N LEU A 73 0.35 11.08 -2.08
CA LEU A 73 -0.60 10.36 -1.23
C LEU A 73 -0.09 10.24 0.21
N LEU A 74 1.21 10.42 0.43
CA LEU A 74 1.79 10.31 1.76
C LEU A 74 1.76 11.62 2.53
N ASP A 75 1.08 12.64 2.03
CA ASP A 75 0.98 13.95 2.66
C ASP A 75 0.07 13.97 3.88
N ARG A 76 -0.73 12.93 4.07
CA ARG A 76 -1.67 12.78 5.19
C ARG A 76 -1.79 11.30 5.53
N GLU A 77 -2.50 11.01 6.62
CA GLU A 77 -2.77 9.62 6.98
C GLU A 77 -3.42 8.90 5.81
N THR A 78 -2.84 7.78 5.42
CA THR A 78 -3.30 7.00 4.28
C THR A 78 -3.23 5.53 4.59
N THR A 79 -4.30 4.82 4.26
CA THR A 79 -4.38 3.37 4.36
C THR A 79 -4.48 2.79 2.95
N PHE A 80 -3.51 1.95 2.60
CA PHE A 80 -3.52 1.21 1.34
C PHE A 80 -4.16 -0.14 1.60
N VAL A 81 -5.12 -0.52 0.75
CA VAL A 81 -5.83 -1.79 0.89
C VAL A 81 -5.49 -2.69 -0.28
N VAL A 82 -5.02 -3.90 0.02
CA VAL A 82 -4.65 -4.89 -0.98
C VAL A 82 -5.61 -6.06 -0.87
N GLY A 83 -6.33 -6.37 -1.94
CA GLY A 83 -7.24 -7.50 -1.99
C GLY A 83 -6.51 -8.83 -1.98
N GLY A 84 -7.23 -9.91 -1.70
CA GLY A 84 -6.71 -11.26 -1.80
C GLY A 84 -6.66 -11.73 -3.26
N PRO A 85 -6.42 -13.04 -3.48
CA PRO A 85 -6.34 -13.58 -4.84
C PRO A 85 -7.57 -13.32 -5.70
N ASP A 86 -8.73 -13.17 -5.08
CA ASP A 86 -9.99 -12.89 -5.79
C ASP A 86 -10.27 -11.40 -5.95
N GLY A 87 -9.32 -10.54 -5.58
CA GLY A 87 -9.47 -9.10 -5.67
C GLY A 87 -10.25 -8.49 -4.52
N LEU A 88 -10.68 -7.25 -4.68
CA LEU A 88 -11.45 -6.53 -3.68
C LEU A 88 -12.94 -6.73 -3.89
N ASP A 89 -13.69 -6.73 -2.78
CA ASP A 89 -15.14 -6.74 -2.86
C ASP A 89 -15.68 -5.38 -3.31
N ALA A 90 -16.93 -5.37 -3.76
CA ALA A 90 -17.56 -4.15 -4.29
C ALA A 90 -17.66 -3.04 -3.24
N ALA A 91 -17.96 -3.40 -1.98
CA ALA A 91 -18.08 -2.42 -0.90
C ALA A 91 -16.77 -1.69 -0.66
N THR A 92 -15.65 -2.41 -0.67
CA THR A 92 -14.32 -1.81 -0.49
C THR A 92 -14.00 -0.88 -1.65
N ARG A 93 -14.25 -1.30 -2.89
CA ARG A 93 -14.01 -0.44 -4.05
C ARG A 93 -14.81 0.84 -3.98
N THR A 94 -16.08 0.74 -3.61
CA THR A 94 -16.96 1.90 -3.50
C THR A 94 -16.51 2.87 -2.40
N SER A 95 -15.98 2.33 -1.30
CA SER A 95 -15.54 3.13 -0.15
C SER A 95 -14.20 3.81 -0.36
N ALA A 96 -13.40 3.34 -1.30
CA ALA A 96 -12.04 3.87 -1.51
C ALA A 96 -12.09 5.31 -2.03
N ASP A 97 -11.18 6.14 -1.53
CA ASP A 97 -11.01 7.51 -2.05
C ASP A 97 -10.29 7.48 -3.40
N LEU A 98 -9.47 6.47 -3.62
CA LEU A 98 -8.76 6.28 -4.87
C LEU A 98 -8.58 4.79 -5.13
N LEU A 99 -8.84 4.38 -6.37
CA LEU A 99 -8.44 3.07 -6.86
C LEU A 99 -7.13 3.24 -7.62
N LEU A 100 -6.12 2.51 -7.19
CA LEU A 100 -4.76 2.64 -7.72
C LEU A 100 -4.34 1.37 -8.45
N ARG A 101 -3.84 1.53 -9.66
CA ARG A 101 -3.20 0.45 -10.41
C ARG A 101 -1.69 0.59 -10.30
N LEU A 102 -1.03 -0.43 -9.75
CA LEU A 102 0.43 -0.41 -9.59
C LEU A 102 1.18 -0.58 -10.90
N SER A 103 0.58 -1.28 -11.85
CA SER A 103 1.26 -1.63 -13.10
C SER A 103 0.22 -1.93 -14.18
N ALA A 104 0.57 -1.63 -15.41
CA ALA A 104 -0.21 -2.08 -16.57
C ALA A 104 -0.09 -3.61 -16.72
N LEU A 105 1.00 -4.19 -16.22
CA LEU A 105 1.19 -5.63 -16.19
C LEU A 105 0.49 -6.21 -14.97
N THR A 106 -0.09 -7.38 -15.13
CA THR A 106 -0.73 -8.09 -14.01
C THR A 106 0.34 -8.61 -13.07
N LEU A 107 0.22 -8.28 -11.79
CA LEU A 107 1.15 -8.73 -10.76
C LEU A 107 0.49 -9.78 -9.88
N PRO A 108 1.20 -10.89 -9.56
CA PRO A 108 0.68 -11.83 -8.56
C PRO A 108 0.55 -11.14 -7.21
N HIS A 109 -0.38 -11.63 -6.40
CA HIS A 109 -0.73 -11.02 -5.11
C HIS A 109 0.48 -10.72 -4.21
N ALA A 110 1.38 -11.69 -4.05
CA ALA A 110 2.54 -11.49 -3.18
C ALA A 110 3.48 -10.43 -3.74
N LEU A 111 3.74 -10.45 -5.04
CA LEU A 111 4.60 -9.45 -5.67
C LEU A 111 3.98 -8.07 -5.62
N ALA A 112 2.67 -7.98 -5.78
CA ALA A 112 1.97 -6.69 -5.70
C ALA A 112 2.20 -6.04 -4.34
N GLN A 113 2.17 -6.80 -3.25
CA GLN A 113 2.46 -6.26 -1.92
C GLN A 113 3.90 -5.77 -1.81
N VAL A 114 4.86 -6.53 -2.35
CA VAL A 114 6.27 -6.11 -2.33
C VAL A 114 6.46 -4.82 -3.11
N VAL A 115 5.87 -4.74 -4.31
CA VAL A 115 5.95 -3.53 -5.14
C VAL A 115 5.34 -2.33 -4.42
N LEU A 116 4.20 -2.53 -3.76
CA LEU A 116 3.56 -1.45 -3.00
C LEU A 116 4.47 -0.95 -1.89
N LEU A 117 5.04 -1.85 -1.08
CA LEU A 117 5.95 -1.46 0.00
C LEU A 117 7.20 -0.77 -0.54
N GLU A 118 7.73 -1.25 -1.65
CA GLU A 118 8.88 -0.62 -2.28
C GLU A 118 8.54 0.80 -2.74
N GLN A 119 7.35 0.99 -3.34
CA GLN A 119 6.94 2.32 -3.80
C GLN A 119 6.64 3.26 -2.63
N ILE A 120 6.08 2.76 -1.54
CA ILE A 120 5.89 3.56 -0.33
C ILE A 120 7.25 4.02 0.21
N TYR A 121 8.21 3.10 0.27
CA TYR A 121 9.57 3.43 0.70
C TYR A 121 10.21 4.45 -0.25
N ARG A 122 10.14 4.22 -1.56
CA ARG A 122 10.70 5.14 -2.57
C ARG A 122 10.08 6.52 -2.44
N ALA A 123 8.76 6.59 -2.32
CA ALA A 123 8.05 7.86 -2.17
C ALA A 123 8.45 8.60 -0.90
N ALA A 124 8.57 7.88 0.21
CA ALA A 124 9.00 8.49 1.47
C ALA A 124 10.43 9.01 1.38
N THR A 125 11.34 8.29 0.73
CA THR A 125 12.71 8.76 0.53
C THR A 125 12.75 9.97 -0.40
N LEU A 126 11.89 10.02 -1.41
CA LEU A 126 11.77 11.18 -2.30
C LEU A 126 11.38 12.42 -1.49
N LEU A 127 10.37 12.30 -0.63
CA LEU A 127 9.90 13.41 0.19
C LEU A 127 10.94 13.83 1.24
N GLY A 128 11.71 12.87 1.76
CA GLY A 128 12.73 13.12 2.77
C GLY A 128 14.10 13.53 2.20
N GLY A 129 14.25 13.58 0.88
CA GLY A 129 15.50 13.96 0.26
C GLY A 129 16.59 12.90 0.27
N HIS A 130 16.23 11.63 0.51
CA HIS A 130 17.18 10.52 0.49
C HIS A 130 17.49 10.07 -0.94
N PRO A 131 18.72 9.62 -1.24
CA PRO A 131 19.12 9.31 -2.62
C PRO A 131 18.54 8.02 -3.20
N TYR A 132 17.87 7.19 -2.43
CA TYR A 132 17.29 5.94 -2.91
C TYR A 132 16.45 6.13 -4.18
N HIS A 133 15.66 7.19 -4.22
CA HIS A 133 14.74 7.47 -5.34
C HIS A 133 15.43 7.79 -6.66
N ARG A 134 16.75 7.95 -6.65
CA ARG A 134 17.53 8.24 -7.86
C ARG A 134 17.83 6.99 -8.68
N ALA A 135 17.61 5.82 -8.10
CA ALA A 135 17.88 4.56 -8.77
C ALA A 135 16.92 4.32 -9.95
#